data_a6d6fa06c6eee12809f219083f49d39b
#
_entry.id   a6d6fa06c6eee12809f219083f49d39b
#
_cell.length_a   1.000
_cell.length_b   1.000
_cell.length_c   1.000
_cell.angle_alpha   90.00
_cell.angle_beta   90.00
_cell.angle_gamma   90.00
#
_symmetry.space_group_name_H-M   'P 1'
#
loop_
_entity.id
_entity.type
_entity.pdbx_description
1 polymer ?
#
loop_
_entity_poly.entity_id
_entity_poly.type
_entity_poly.pdbx_seq_one_letter_code
_entity_poly.pdbx_strand_id
1 'polypeptide(L)'
;VNAPKSPYNLIQETVQYDPWRVLVVCIFCNLTKRVVAEPYMWQFFDRWPTAAAASHADPAEIRDMIAILGLADRRSKTLVKLSQAYVQWDGVDVRSLPGVGEYAAAAYDIFCLHRWAQIPEPKDGALKNYWKWINGKEESQVA
;
A
#
# COMPACT_ATOMS: atom_id res chain seq x y z
N VAL A 1 -16.53 5.55 -1.44
CA VAL A 1 -16.61 4.85 -2.73
C VAL A 1 -15.23 4.29 -3.09
N ASN A 2 -15.19 3.00 -3.45
CA ASN A 2 -13.95 2.37 -3.86
C ASN A 2 -13.60 2.72 -5.31
N ALA A 3 -12.32 2.69 -5.64
CA ALA A 3 -11.86 2.72 -7.02
C ALA A 3 -12.38 1.45 -7.74
N PRO A 4 -12.67 1.53 -9.05
CA PRO A 4 -13.22 0.40 -9.79
C PRO A 4 -12.35 -0.84 -9.75
N LYS A 5 -13.00 -2.01 -9.69
CA LYS A 5 -12.30 -3.29 -9.72
C LYS A 5 -11.78 -3.56 -11.13
N SER A 6 -10.48 -3.85 -11.25
CA SER A 6 -9.85 -4.13 -12.53
C SER A 6 -9.75 -5.62 -12.80
N PRO A 7 -9.46 -6.00 -14.07
CA PRO A 7 -9.17 -7.41 -14.39
C PRO A 7 -7.90 -7.94 -13.76
N TYR A 8 -7.04 -7.05 -13.25
CA TYR A 8 -5.72 -7.42 -12.70
C TYR A 8 -5.77 -7.81 -11.23
N ASN A 9 -6.83 -7.44 -10.51
CA ASN A 9 -7.04 -7.79 -9.10
C ASN A 9 -5.82 -7.46 -8.22
N LEU A 10 -5.39 -6.20 -8.20
CA LEU A 10 -4.28 -5.76 -7.35
C LEU A 10 -4.64 -5.92 -5.87
N ILE A 11 -3.63 -6.19 -5.02
CA ILE A 11 -3.85 -6.27 -3.57
C ILE A 11 -4.40 -4.95 -3.01
N GLN A 12 -3.98 -3.81 -3.57
CA GLN A 12 -4.50 -2.50 -3.17
C GLN A 12 -6.01 -2.39 -3.38
N GLU A 13 -6.54 -3.01 -4.44
CA GLU A 13 -8.00 -3.01 -4.67
C GLU A 13 -8.73 -3.68 -3.52
N THR A 14 -8.17 -4.78 -2.99
CA THR A 14 -8.77 -5.53 -1.90
C THR A 14 -8.78 -4.77 -0.59
N VAL A 15 -7.73 -4.00 -0.31
CA VAL A 15 -7.55 -3.32 0.98
C VAL A 15 -7.85 -1.82 0.94
N GLN A 16 -8.35 -1.30 -0.18
CA GLN A 16 -8.52 0.15 -0.36
C GLN A 16 -9.52 0.81 0.59
N TYR A 17 -10.33 0.02 1.27
CA TYR A 17 -11.25 0.52 2.30
C TYR A 17 -10.50 1.16 3.49
N ASP A 18 -9.21 0.86 3.64
CA ASP A 18 -8.37 1.37 4.71
C ASP A 18 -7.06 1.92 4.11
N PRO A 19 -6.90 3.26 4.04
CA PRO A 19 -5.70 3.87 3.45
C PRO A 19 -4.39 3.42 4.09
N TRP A 20 -4.38 3.18 5.41
CA TRP A 20 -3.21 2.64 6.08
C TRP A 20 -2.81 1.27 5.52
N ARG A 21 -3.80 0.41 5.26
CA ARG A 21 -3.54 -0.91 4.68
C ARG A 21 -2.99 -0.81 3.25
N VAL A 22 -3.45 0.16 2.47
CA VAL A 22 -2.88 0.42 1.13
C VAL A 22 -1.39 0.70 1.23
N LEU A 23 -0.98 1.54 2.17
CA LEU A 23 0.43 1.87 2.38
C LEU A 23 1.22 0.65 2.89
N VAL A 24 0.65 -0.11 3.80
CA VAL A 24 1.30 -1.32 4.35
C VAL A 24 1.57 -2.34 3.24
N VAL A 25 0.60 -2.67 2.41
CA VAL A 25 0.81 -3.66 1.35
C VAL A 25 1.85 -3.19 0.34
N CYS A 26 1.98 -1.88 0.11
CA CYS A 26 3.03 -1.34 -0.74
C CYS A 26 4.43 -1.57 -0.14
N ILE A 27 4.57 -1.48 1.18
CA ILE A 27 5.83 -1.80 1.85
C ILE A 27 6.18 -3.28 1.65
N PHE A 28 5.19 -4.18 1.80
CA PHE A 28 5.39 -5.60 1.57
C PHE A 28 5.77 -5.92 0.12
N CYS A 29 5.14 -5.25 -0.84
CA CYS A 29 5.37 -5.51 -2.26
C CYS A 29 6.61 -4.84 -2.82
N ASN A 30 7.25 -3.96 -2.09
CA ASN A 30 8.49 -3.34 -2.54
C ASN A 30 9.61 -4.39 -2.57
N LEU A 31 10.06 -4.76 -3.78
CA LEU A 31 11.08 -5.78 -4.02
C LEU A 31 10.66 -7.21 -3.65
N THR A 32 9.38 -7.45 -3.39
CA THR A 32 8.85 -8.80 -3.14
C THR A 32 7.55 -8.97 -3.92
N LYS A 33 7.43 -10.05 -4.66
CA LYS A 33 6.21 -10.33 -5.43
C LYS A 33 5.02 -10.55 -4.52
N ARG A 34 3.85 -10.05 -4.92
CA ARG A 34 2.61 -10.19 -4.16
C ARG A 34 2.33 -11.64 -3.78
N VAL A 35 2.48 -12.58 -4.72
CA VAL A 35 2.16 -13.99 -4.45
C VAL A 35 2.97 -14.55 -3.29
N VAL A 36 4.18 -14.05 -3.08
CA VAL A 36 5.06 -14.46 -1.98
C VAL A 36 4.70 -13.71 -0.70
N ALA A 37 4.43 -12.42 -0.79
CA ALA A 37 4.23 -11.55 0.37
C ALA A 37 2.82 -11.64 0.96
N GLU A 38 1.81 -11.96 0.17
CA GLU A 38 0.41 -11.83 0.59
C GLU A 38 0.03 -12.63 1.84
N PRO A 39 0.44 -13.89 2.03
CA PRO A 39 0.11 -14.62 3.27
C PRO A 39 0.62 -13.89 4.52
N TYR A 40 1.76 -13.21 4.41
CA TYR A 40 2.36 -12.47 5.52
C TYR A 40 1.68 -11.13 5.77
N MET A 41 1.13 -10.51 4.73
CA MET A 41 0.29 -9.33 4.88
C MET A 41 -0.93 -9.64 5.76
N TRP A 42 -1.61 -10.75 5.48
CA TRP A 42 -2.79 -11.15 6.25
C TRP A 42 -2.43 -11.54 7.68
N GLN A 43 -1.31 -12.24 7.91
CA GLN A 43 -0.81 -12.51 9.25
C GLN A 43 -0.53 -11.22 10.01
N PHE A 44 0.07 -10.24 9.34
CA PHE A 44 0.33 -8.92 9.92
C PHE A 44 -0.97 -8.23 10.35
N PHE A 45 -1.96 -8.16 9.46
CA PHE A 45 -3.24 -7.52 9.77
C PHE A 45 -4.05 -8.27 10.83
N ASP A 46 -3.93 -9.59 10.89
CA ASP A 46 -4.58 -10.37 11.96
C ASP A 46 -3.98 -10.02 13.32
N ARG A 47 -2.68 -9.84 13.40
CA ARG A 47 -1.99 -9.50 14.65
C ARG A 47 -2.13 -8.02 15.01
N TRP A 48 -2.03 -7.14 14.03
CA TRP A 48 -2.17 -5.69 14.21
C TRP A 48 -3.17 -5.14 13.19
N PRO A 49 -4.47 -5.18 13.52
CA PRO A 49 -5.52 -4.86 12.54
C PRO A 49 -5.68 -3.38 12.23
N THR A 50 -5.09 -2.48 13.03
CA THR A 50 -5.20 -1.04 12.86
C THR A 50 -3.83 -0.38 12.96
N ALA A 51 -3.72 0.84 12.43
CA ALA A 51 -2.51 1.65 12.58
C ALA A 51 -2.17 1.87 14.05
N ALA A 52 -3.18 2.12 14.87
CA ALA A 52 -2.99 2.32 16.31
C ALA A 52 -2.37 1.07 16.97
N ALA A 53 -2.87 -0.12 16.65
CA ALA A 53 -2.31 -1.37 17.15
C ALA A 53 -0.87 -1.56 16.68
N ALA A 54 -0.61 -1.35 15.39
CA ALA A 54 0.72 -1.51 14.80
C ALA A 54 1.71 -0.48 15.33
N SER A 55 1.25 0.71 15.74
CA SER A 55 2.11 1.75 16.31
C SER A 55 2.77 1.33 17.63
N HIS A 56 2.20 0.36 18.32
CA HIS A 56 2.72 -0.21 19.58
C HIS A 56 3.38 -1.57 19.39
N ALA A 57 3.51 -2.06 18.17
CA ALA A 57 4.10 -3.37 17.90
C ALA A 57 5.61 -3.35 18.21
N ASP A 58 6.11 -4.50 18.68
CA ASP A 58 7.54 -4.73 18.80
C ASP A 58 8.10 -5.04 17.41
N PRO A 59 9.02 -4.22 16.88
CA PRO A 59 9.63 -4.51 15.57
C PRO A 59 10.25 -5.91 15.49
N ALA A 60 10.77 -6.44 16.59
CA ALA A 60 11.35 -7.78 16.61
C ALA A 60 10.30 -8.86 16.33
N GLU A 61 9.08 -8.69 16.81
CA GLU A 61 7.99 -9.63 16.55
C GLU A 61 7.61 -9.60 15.07
N ILE A 62 7.51 -8.42 14.48
CA ILE A 62 7.24 -8.28 13.05
C ILE A 62 8.38 -8.89 12.23
N ARG A 63 9.62 -8.57 12.60
CA ARG A 63 10.80 -9.10 11.92
C ARG A 63 10.78 -10.62 11.85
N ASP A 64 10.48 -11.27 12.97
CA ASP A 64 10.42 -12.73 13.02
C ASP A 64 9.29 -13.28 12.13
N MET A 65 8.15 -12.60 12.09
CA MET A 65 7.01 -12.99 11.26
C MET A 65 7.33 -12.94 9.75
N ILE A 66 8.09 -11.93 9.31
CA ILE A 66 8.34 -11.69 7.89
C ILE A 66 9.76 -12.05 7.45
N ALA A 67 10.52 -12.76 8.31
CA ALA A 67 11.93 -13.07 8.08
C ALA A 67 12.19 -13.72 6.72
N ILE A 68 11.30 -14.63 6.31
CA ILE A 68 11.45 -15.37 5.05
C ILE A 68 11.36 -14.48 3.80
N LEU A 69 10.74 -13.32 3.91
CA LEU A 69 10.58 -12.41 2.77
C LEU A 69 11.86 -11.62 2.45
N GLY A 70 12.83 -11.60 3.37
CA GLY A 70 13.99 -10.72 3.25
C GLY A 70 13.70 -9.30 3.67
N LEU A 71 14.76 -8.50 3.85
CA LEU A 71 14.65 -7.11 4.30
C LEU A 71 13.84 -6.96 5.60
N ALA A 72 13.80 -8.02 6.41
CA ALA A 72 12.88 -8.10 7.56
C ALA A 72 13.20 -7.06 8.63
N ASP A 73 14.47 -6.79 8.89
CA ASP A 73 14.86 -5.78 9.89
C ASP A 73 14.40 -4.39 9.47
N ARG A 74 14.65 -4.03 8.21
CA ARG A 74 14.26 -2.72 7.67
C ARG A 74 12.74 -2.58 7.59
N ARG A 75 12.06 -3.60 7.04
CA ARG A 75 10.60 -3.56 6.87
C ARG A 75 9.86 -3.50 8.18
N SER A 76 10.31 -4.27 9.19
CA SER A 76 9.67 -4.26 10.50
C SER A 76 9.72 -2.89 11.14
N LYS A 77 10.88 -2.24 11.11
CA LYS A 77 11.04 -0.88 11.64
C LYS A 77 10.20 0.13 10.86
N THR A 78 10.17 0.01 9.55
CA THR A 78 9.38 0.90 8.68
C THR A 78 7.90 0.76 8.96
N LEU A 79 7.38 -0.45 9.12
CA LEU A 79 5.97 -0.68 9.42
C LEU A 79 5.54 -0.03 10.73
N VAL A 80 6.36 -0.12 11.77
CA VAL A 80 6.08 0.53 13.05
C VAL A 80 6.13 2.04 12.92
N LYS A 81 7.18 2.58 12.30
CA LYS A 81 7.35 4.03 12.13
C LYS A 81 6.23 4.63 11.27
N LEU A 82 5.85 3.95 10.18
CA LEU A 82 4.71 4.36 9.36
C LEU A 82 3.44 4.45 10.21
N SER A 83 3.18 3.42 11.00
CA SER A 83 1.96 3.35 11.80
C SER A 83 1.92 4.43 12.87
N GLN A 84 3.06 4.69 13.53
CA GLN A 84 3.19 5.78 14.51
C GLN A 84 2.93 7.13 13.87
N ALA A 85 3.52 7.39 12.70
CA ALA A 85 3.32 8.65 11.99
C ALA A 85 1.88 8.77 11.47
N TYR A 86 1.31 7.69 10.98
CA TYR A 86 -0.04 7.67 10.40
C TYR A 86 -1.10 8.07 11.42
N VAL A 87 -1.01 7.58 12.66
CA VAL A 87 -2.00 7.92 13.71
C VAL A 87 -2.01 9.40 14.05
N GLN A 88 -0.93 10.13 13.78
CA GLN A 88 -0.81 11.56 14.07
C GLN A 88 -0.81 12.43 12.80
N TRP A 89 -0.96 11.79 11.65
CA TRP A 89 -0.85 12.45 10.35
C TRP A 89 -2.04 13.36 10.09
N ASP A 90 -1.76 14.55 9.52
CA ASP A 90 -2.79 15.52 9.17
C ASP A 90 -3.57 15.18 7.90
N GLY A 91 -3.18 14.13 7.17
CA GLY A 91 -3.86 13.69 5.97
C GLY A 91 -3.50 14.48 4.71
N VAL A 92 -2.51 15.36 4.75
CA VAL A 92 -2.20 16.26 3.63
C VAL A 92 -1.20 15.66 2.66
N ASP A 93 0.02 15.38 3.08
CA ASP A 93 1.08 14.90 2.20
C ASP A 93 1.49 13.48 2.58
N VAL A 94 1.06 12.50 1.76
CA VAL A 94 1.37 11.10 2.02
C VAL A 94 2.86 10.81 1.95
N ARG A 95 3.61 11.59 1.17
CA ARG A 95 5.07 11.43 1.04
C ARG A 95 5.82 11.81 2.30
N SER A 96 5.18 12.52 3.23
CA SER A 96 5.77 12.83 4.53
C SER A 96 5.86 11.62 5.45
N LEU A 97 5.11 10.56 5.16
CA LEU A 97 5.05 9.37 5.99
C LEU A 97 6.28 8.47 5.77
N PRO A 98 6.84 7.88 6.85
CA PRO A 98 7.97 6.95 6.72
C PRO A 98 7.64 5.77 5.80
N GLY A 99 8.58 5.42 4.94
CA GLY A 99 8.43 4.29 4.04
C GLY A 99 7.62 4.55 2.78
N VAL A 100 7.05 5.75 2.63
CA VAL A 100 6.26 6.11 1.46
C VAL A 100 7.16 6.76 0.40
N GLY A 101 7.48 5.99 -0.63
CA GLY A 101 8.17 6.49 -1.83
C GLY A 101 7.17 6.69 -2.97
N GLU A 102 7.68 6.77 -4.20
CA GLU A 102 6.85 7.04 -5.37
C GLU A 102 5.79 5.96 -5.62
N TYR A 103 6.13 4.68 -5.39
CA TYR A 103 5.19 3.58 -5.58
C TYR A 103 3.99 3.68 -4.62
N ALA A 104 4.27 3.79 -3.32
CA ALA A 104 3.20 3.88 -2.33
C ALA A 104 2.39 5.17 -2.47
N ALA A 105 3.05 6.28 -2.82
CA ALA A 105 2.36 7.55 -3.05
C ALA A 105 1.43 7.46 -4.25
N ALA A 106 1.85 6.83 -5.35
CA ALA A 106 1.01 6.63 -6.52
C ALA A 106 -0.18 5.73 -6.19
N ALA A 107 0.03 4.65 -5.44
CA ALA A 107 -1.05 3.77 -5.01
C ALA A 107 -2.07 4.52 -4.14
N TYR A 108 -1.60 5.35 -3.24
CA TYR A 108 -2.46 6.19 -2.41
C TYR A 108 -3.29 7.16 -3.25
N ASP A 109 -2.66 7.84 -4.20
CA ASP A 109 -3.37 8.75 -5.11
C ASP A 109 -4.46 8.03 -5.89
N ILE A 110 -4.18 6.83 -6.39
CA ILE A 110 -5.13 6.07 -7.20
C ILE A 110 -6.29 5.53 -6.33
N PHE A 111 -5.97 4.79 -5.26
CA PHE A 111 -6.97 4.01 -4.53
C PHE A 111 -7.63 4.76 -3.39
N CYS A 112 -6.98 5.76 -2.83
CA CYS A 112 -7.51 6.51 -1.70
C CYS A 112 -8.07 7.87 -2.11
N LEU A 113 -7.46 8.53 -3.10
CA LEU A 113 -7.87 9.87 -3.56
C LEU A 113 -8.55 9.85 -4.92
N HIS A 114 -8.51 8.74 -5.64
CA HIS A 114 -9.07 8.58 -6.99
C HIS A 114 -8.51 9.61 -7.99
N ARG A 115 -7.21 9.88 -7.89
CA ARG A 115 -6.52 10.88 -8.68
C ARG A 115 -5.70 10.29 -9.83
N TRP A 116 -6.14 9.17 -10.37
CA TRP A 116 -5.41 8.49 -11.45
C TRP A 116 -5.23 9.34 -12.70
N ALA A 117 -6.16 10.26 -12.98
CA ALA A 117 -6.07 11.15 -14.14
C ALA A 117 -5.08 12.31 -13.92
N GLN A 118 -4.74 12.62 -12.66
CA GLN A 118 -3.89 13.76 -12.32
C GLN A 118 -2.44 13.39 -12.02
N ILE A 119 -2.11 12.12 -11.97
CA ILE A 119 -0.74 11.66 -11.70
C ILE A 119 -0.08 11.12 -12.98
N PRO A 120 1.26 11.15 -13.06
CA PRO A 120 1.96 10.52 -14.19
C PRO A 120 1.88 8.99 -14.11
N GLU A 121 2.17 8.34 -15.23
CA GLU A 121 2.17 6.89 -15.31
C GLU A 121 3.11 6.29 -14.26
N PRO A 122 2.60 5.38 -13.39
CA PRO A 122 3.47 4.70 -12.44
C PRO A 122 4.51 3.81 -13.12
N LYS A 123 5.65 3.62 -12.48
CA LYS A 123 6.72 2.79 -13.01
C LYS A 123 6.53 1.31 -12.68
N ASP A 124 5.83 1.01 -11.59
CA ASP A 124 5.56 -0.38 -11.17
C ASP A 124 4.60 -1.07 -12.13
N GLY A 125 4.91 -2.33 -12.50
CA GLY A 125 4.18 -3.04 -13.53
C GLY A 125 2.69 -3.23 -13.25
N ALA A 126 2.33 -3.75 -12.08
CA ALA A 126 0.94 -3.99 -11.73
C ALA A 126 0.16 -2.68 -11.59
N LEU A 127 0.75 -1.70 -10.89
CA LEU A 127 0.12 -0.40 -10.69
C LEU A 127 -0.02 0.36 -12.02
N LYS A 128 0.98 0.26 -12.88
CA LYS A 128 0.96 0.82 -14.23
C LYS A 128 -0.18 0.23 -15.05
N ASN A 129 -0.38 -1.08 -14.97
CA ASN A 129 -1.48 -1.75 -15.68
C ASN A 129 -2.84 -1.22 -15.21
N TYR A 130 -3.02 -1.08 -13.90
CA TYR A 130 -4.24 -0.48 -13.36
C TYR A 130 -4.44 0.95 -13.85
N TRP A 131 -3.40 1.77 -13.79
CA TRP A 131 -3.43 3.17 -14.21
C TRP A 131 -3.84 3.29 -15.68
N LYS A 132 -3.27 2.48 -16.56
CA LYS A 132 -3.63 2.46 -17.98
C LYS A 132 -5.08 2.03 -18.18
N TRP A 133 -5.50 1.00 -17.47
CA TRP A 133 -6.85 0.47 -17.59
C TRP A 133 -7.90 1.49 -17.16
N ILE A 134 -7.73 2.11 -15.99
CA ILE A 134 -8.72 3.06 -15.46
C ILE A 134 -8.78 4.35 -16.28
N ASN A 135 -7.64 4.86 -16.73
CA ASN A 135 -7.61 6.05 -17.57
C ASN A 135 -8.20 5.77 -18.95
N GLY A 136 -7.92 4.62 -19.52
CA GLY A 136 -8.52 4.21 -20.78
C GLY A 136 -10.01 4.02 -20.72
N LYS A 137 -10.51 3.47 -19.60
CA LYS A 137 -11.93 3.29 -19.35
C LYS A 137 -12.67 4.62 -19.30
N GLU A 138 -12.10 5.64 -18.63
CA GLU A 138 -12.70 6.96 -18.53
C GLU A 138 -12.70 7.67 -19.89
N GLU A 139 -11.61 7.55 -20.66
CA GLU A 139 -11.54 8.10 -22.01
C GLU A 139 -12.62 7.51 -22.91
N SER A 140 -12.87 6.19 -22.82
CA SER A 140 -13.92 5.53 -23.58
C SER A 140 -15.31 6.04 -23.22
N GLN A 141 -15.55 6.41 -21.96
CA GLN A 141 -16.82 6.95 -21.53
C GLN A 141 -17.06 8.38 -21.99
N VAL A 142 -15.99 9.15 -22.19
CA VAL A 142 -16.04 10.53 -22.66
C VAL A 142 -16.22 10.58 -24.16
N ALA A 143 -15.64 9.61 -24.87
CA ALA A 143 -15.77 9.54 -26.33
C ALA A 143 -17.15 9.07 -26.73
#